data_4696a6994db4ef28a594867e50028e92
#
_entry.id   4696a6994db4ef28a594867e50028e92
#
_cell.length_a   1.000
_cell.length_b   1.000
_cell.length_c   1.000
_cell.angle_alpha   90.00
_cell.angle_beta   90.00
_cell.angle_gamma   90.00
#
_symmetry.space_group_name_H-M   'P 1'
#
loop_
_entity.id
_entity.type
_entity.pdbx_description
1 polymer ?
#
loop_
_entity_poly.entity_id
_entity_poly.type
_entity_poly.pdbx_seq_one_letter_code
_entity_poly.pdbx_strand_id
1 'polypeptide(L)'
;HNGYRGLLEGTFETMTRASVSDILDRGGTVLGSARLPEFREDAIQETCVKNLKREGIEALVVIGGDGSYRGGLALTRRGINCIGLPGTIDNDIPGTDFTIGFDTALHTCVENVDKLRDTSSSHHRCSIVEVMGNHCGDLALYTAISCGAEMVITPETGYDELEVLENLRYLS
;
A
#
# COMPACT_ATOMS: atom_id res chain seq x y z
N HIS A 1 -6.29 -15.37 -9.03
CA HIS A 1 -5.96 -14.01 -9.48
C HIS A 1 -6.94 -12.99 -8.89
N ASN A 2 -6.55 -11.71 -8.88
CA ASN A 2 -7.38 -10.57 -8.44
C ASN A 2 -7.86 -10.62 -6.97
N GLY A 3 -7.07 -11.20 -6.08
CA GLY A 3 -7.31 -11.20 -4.64
C GLY A 3 -8.68 -11.77 -4.25
N TYR A 4 -9.42 -11.08 -3.38
CA TYR A 4 -10.73 -11.55 -2.89
C TYR A 4 -11.79 -11.68 -3.99
N ARG A 5 -11.70 -10.92 -5.08
CA ARG A 5 -12.58 -11.10 -6.25
C ARG A 5 -12.39 -12.48 -6.85
N GLY A 6 -11.14 -12.92 -7.01
CA GLY A 6 -10.83 -14.26 -7.50
C GLY A 6 -11.34 -15.36 -6.58
N LEU A 7 -11.33 -15.17 -5.24
CA LEU A 7 -11.95 -16.11 -4.31
C LEU A 7 -13.48 -16.19 -4.50
N LEU A 8 -14.13 -15.05 -4.72
CA LEU A 8 -15.57 -14.99 -4.96
C LEU A 8 -15.96 -15.66 -6.30
N GLU A 9 -15.21 -15.38 -7.35
CA GLU A 9 -15.43 -15.93 -8.69
C GLU A 9 -14.97 -17.39 -8.82
N GLY A 10 -14.16 -17.87 -7.87
CA GLY A 10 -13.61 -19.24 -7.90
C GLY A 10 -12.54 -19.43 -8.99
N THR A 11 -11.84 -18.37 -9.36
CA THR A 11 -10.79 -18.37 -10.39
C THR A 11 -9.45 -18.72 -9.76
N PHE A 12 -9.18 -20.02 -9.61
CA PHE A 12 -7.93 -20.54 -9.08
C PHE A 12 -7.05 -21.09 -10.19
N GLU A 13 -5.75 -20.95 -10.01
CA GLU A 13 -4.74 -21.50 -10.91
C GLU A 13 -3.70 -22.23 -10.09
N THR A 14 -3.40 -23.46 -10.50
CA THR A 14 -2.31 -24.23 -9.89
C THR A 14 -0.98 -23.68 -10.37
N MET A 15 -0.19 -23.17 -9.45
CA MET A 15 1.13 -22.62 -9.75
C MET A 15 2.22 -23.67 -9.59
N THR A 16 3.18 -23.63 -10.49
CA THR A 16 4.39 -24.46 -10.48
C THR A 16 5.63 -23.58 -10.34
N ARG A 17 6.80 -24.18 -10.22
CA ARG A 17 8.06 -23.43 -10.26
C ARG A 17 8.22 -22.59 -11.54
N ALA A 18 7.73 -23.09 -12.67
CA ALA A 18 7.76 -22.35 -13.94
C ALA A 18 6.83 -21.13 -13.93
N SER A 19 5.71 -21.20 -13.21
CA SER A 19 4.76 -20.08 -13.11
C SER A 19 5.34 -18.85 -12.41
N VAL A 20 6.41 -19.01 -11.63
CA VAL A 20 7.09 -17.93 -10.89
C VAL A 20 8.48 -17.62 -11.44
N SER A 21 8.80 -18.12 -12.65
CA SER A 21 10.03 -17.75 -13.34
C SER A 21 9.95 -16.34 -13.88
N ASP A 22 11.07 -15.62 -13.86
CA ASP A 22 11.24 -14.28 -14.47
C ASP A 22 10.24 -13.22 -13.95
N ILE A 23 9.84 -13.31 -12.67
CA ILE A 23 8.97 -12.33 -12.04
C ILE A 23 9.67 -11.49 -10.95
N LEU A 24 10.89 -11.87 -10.56
CA LEU A 24 11.59 -11.29 -9.40
C LEU A 24 11.88 -9.80 -9.56
N ASP A 25 12.17 -9.38 -10.78
CA ASP A 25 12.49 -8.00 -11.18
C ASP A 25 11.28 -7.19 -11.66
N ARG A 26 10.09 -7.79 -11.60
CA ARG A 26 8.85 -7.11 -12.01
C ARG A 26 8.20 -6.42 -10.82
N GLY A 27 7.83 -5.15 -11.02
CA GLY A 27 7.00 -4.42 -10.07
C GLY A 27 5.53 -4.84 -10.10
N GLY A 28 4.77 -4.42 -9.10
CA GLY A 28 3.36 -4.74 -8.95
C GLY A 28 3.12 -6.16 -8.43
N THR A 29 2.06 -6.79 -8.87
CA THR A 29 1.72 -8.17 -8.50
C THR A 29 1.30 -8.99 -9.70
N VAL A 30 1.93 -10.16 -9.88
CA VAL A 30 1.56 -11.14 -10.92
C VAL A 30 0.20 -11.78 -10.66
N LEU A 31 -0.25 -11.79 -9.41
CA LEU A 31 -1.55 -12.31 -9.01
C LEU A 31 -2.69 -11.34 -9.30
N GLY A 32 -2.38 -10.11 -9.61
CA GLY A 32 -3.35 -9.04 -9.75
C GLY A 32 -3.97 -8.61 -8.42
N SER A 33 -4.69 -7.52 -8.47
CA SER A 33 -5.42 -6.96 -7.34
C SER A 33 -6.74 -6.37 -7.82
N ALA A 34 -7.78 -6.45 -6.99
CA ALA A 34 -9.06 -5.82 -7.27
C ALA A 34 -9.72 -5.36 -5.98
N ARG A 35 -10.38 -4.21 -6.05
CA ARG A 35 -11.25 -3.76 -4.97
C ARG A 35 -12.55 -4.56 -5.01
N LEU A 36 -12.97 -5.05 -3.85
CA LEU A 36 -14.23 -5.77 -3.66
C LEU A 36 -14.92 -5.22 -2.39
N PRO A 37 -15.60 -4.06 -2.48
CA PRO A 37 -16.29 -3.47 -1.33
C PRO A 37 -17.32 -4.40 -0.71
N GLU A 38 -17.98 -5.21 -1.53
CA GLU A 38 -19.00 -6.20 -1.17
C GLU A 38 -18.42 -7.34 -0.30
N PHE A 39 -17.10 -7.48 -0.20
CA PHE A 39 -16.46 -8.46 0.68
C PHE A 39 -16.79 -8.24 2.17
N ARG A 40 -17.36 -7.09 2.53
CA ARG A 40 -17.87 -6.82 3.88
C ARG A 40 -19.15 -7.60 4.20
N GLU A 41 -19.84 -8.12 3.19
CA GLU A 41 -21.08 -8.88 3.33
C GLU A 41 -20.78 -10.34 3.70
N ASP A 42 -21.49 -10.85 4.72
CA ASP A 42 -21.33 -12.23 5.20
C ASP A 42 -21.55 -13.26 4.10
N ALA A 43 -22.56 -13.06 3.24
CA ALA A 43 -22.88 -13.97 2.17
C ALA A 43 -21.74 -14.10 1.14
N ILE A 44 -21.05 -13.00 0.85
CA ILE A 44 -19.89 -12.98 -0.06
C ILE A 44 -18.71 -13.75 0.55
N GLN A 45 -18.44 -13.51 1.84
CA GLN A 45 -17.37 -14.21 2.56
C GLN A 45 -17.66 -15.72 2.66
N GLU A 46 -18.90 -16.12 2.91
CA GLU A 46 -19.31 -17.53 2.92
C GLU A 46 -19.12 -18.17 1.56
N THR A 47 -19.44 -17.46 0.47
CA THR A 47 -19.22 -17.93 -0.88
C THR A 47 -17.74 -18.17 -1.16
N CYS A 48 -16.87 -17.24 -0.76
CA CYS A 48 -15.42 -17.40 -0.85
C CYS A 48 -14.94 -18.63 -0.08
N VAL A 49 -15.42 -18.84 1.15
CA VAL A 49 -15.07 -20.01 1.96
C VAL A 49 -15.52 -21.32 1.30
N LYS A 50 -16.72 -21.35 0.73
CA LYS A 50 -17.22 -22.53 -0.02
C LYS A 50 -16.34 -22.83 -1.23
N ASN A 51 -15.93 -21.80 -1.97
CA ASN A 51 -15.03 -21.96 -3.11
C ASN A 51 -13.67 -22.53 -2.69
N LEU A 52 -13.06 -21.96 -1.62
CA LEU A 52 -11.78 -22.48 -1.07
C LEU A 52 -11.89 -23.95 -0.66
N LYS A 53 -12.94 -24.32 0.06
CA LYS A 53 -13.17 -25.71 0.50
C LYS A 53 -13.40 -26.66 -0.67
N ARG A 54 -14.12 -26.22 -1.69
CA ARG A 54 -14.34 -27.01 -2.93
C ARG A 54 -13.03 -27.36 -3.62
N GLU A 55 -12.08 -26.42 -3.64
CA GLU A 55 -10.76 -26.62 -4.27
C GLU A 55 -9.73 -27.26 -3.31
N GLY A 56 -10.14 -27.64 -2.08
CA GLY A 56 -9.25 -28.26 -1.10
C GLY A 56 -8.19 -27.30 -0.53
N ILE A 57 -8.43 -25.98 -0.58
CA ILE A 57 -7.51 -24.97 -0.06
C ILE A 57 -7.77 -24.82 1.44
N GLU A 58 -6.76 -25.14 2.24
CA GLU A 58 -6.84 -25.16 3.72
C GLU A 58 -6.32 -23.88 4.36
N ALA A 59 -5.45 -23.15 3.67
CA ALA A 59 -4.83 -21.93 4.19
C ALA A 59 -4.57 -20.90 3.09
N LEU A 60 -4.47 -19.63 3.49
CA LEU A 60 -4.16 -18.52 2.60
C LEU A 60 -2.96 -17.72 3.11
N VAL A 61 -2.10 -17.31 2.20
CA VAL A 61 -1.14 -16.23 2.42
C VAL A 61 -1.73 -14.98 1.76
N VAL A 62 -1.97 -13.95 2.58
CA VAL A 62 -2.58 -12.69 2.16
C VAL A 62 -1.49 -11.62 2.13
N ILE A 63 -1.11 -11.18 0.93
CA ILE A 63 -0.09 -10.16 0.72
C ILE A 63 -0.79 -8.84 0.36
N GLY A 64 -0.62 -7.81 1.19
CA GLY A 64 -1.27 -6.53 0.95
C GLY A 64 -1.29 -5.61 2.17
N GLY A 65 -2.12 -4.58 2.11
CA GLY A 65 -2.28 -3.58 3.16
C GLY A 65 -3.43 -3.87 4.13
N ASP A 66 -3.85 -2.87 4.88
CA ASP A 66 -4.88 -2.94 5.92
C ASP A 66 -6.19 -3.59 5.45
N GLY A 67 -6.69 -3.19 4.28
CA GLY A 67 -7.91 -3.81 3.71
C GLY A 67 -7.76 -5.31 3.46
N SER A 68 -6.59 -5.76 3.02
CA SER A 68 -6.30 -7.18 2.81
C SER A 68 -6.24 -7.95 4.12
N TYR A 69 -5.67 -7.35 5.17
CA TYR A 69 -5.63 -7.93 6.52
C TYR A 69 -7.01 -8.09 7.13
N ARG A 70 -7.87 -7.07 6.99
CA ARG A 70 -9.28 -7.15 7.45
C ARG A 70 -10.04 -8.27 6.74
N GLY A 71 -9.79 -8.45 5.44
CA GLY A 71 -10.36 -9.56 4.67
C GLY A 71 -9.85 -10.92 5.15
N GLY A 72 -8.55 -11.06 5.37
CA GLY A 72 -7.94 -12.27 5.94
C GLY A 72 -8.52 -12.62 7.31
N LEU A 73 -8.68 -11.62 8.18
CA LEU A 73 -9.31 -11.80 9.50
C LEU A 73 -10.76 -12.30 9.38
N ALA A 74 -11.53 -11.77 8.43
CA ALA A 74 -12.90 -12.22 8.19
C ALA A 74 -12.96 -13.70 7.75
N LEU A 75 -12.02 -14.15 6.91
CA LEU A 75 -11.90 -15.55 6.52
C LEU A 75 -11.41 -16.43 7.68
N THR A 76 -10.48 -15.93 8.50
CA THR A 76 -10.00 -16.65 9.69
C THR A 76 -11.15 -16.93 10.67
N ARG A 77 -12.03 -15.96 10.90
CA ARG A 77 -13.24 -16.13 11.73
C ARG A 77 -14.21 -17.19 11.18
N ARG A 78 -14.08 -17.55 9.90
CA ARG A 78 -14.85 -18.59 9.21
C ARG A 78 -14.09 -19.93 9.05
N GLY A 79 -12.96 -20.05 9.75
CA GLY A 79 -12.20 -21.29 9.81
C GLY A 79 -11.19 -21.51 8.67
N ILE A 80 -10.81 -20.47 7.95
CA ILE A 80 -9.69 -20.53 6.98
C ILE A 80 -8.43 -19.98 7.65
N ASN A 81 -7.37 -20.76 7.71
CA ASN A 81 -6.09 -20.28 8.24
C ASN A 81 -5.49 -19.21 7.32
N CYS A 82 -5.24 -18.01 7.83
CA CYS A 82 -4.67 -16.92 7.06
C CYS A 82 -3.38 -16.42 7.71
N ILE A 83 -2.35 -16.19 6.89
CA ILE A 83 -1.12 -15.49 7.27
C ILE A 83 -1.04 -14.23 6.42
N GLY A 84 -0.90 -13.07 7.07
CA GLY A 84 -0.72 -11.78 6.41
C GLY A 84 0.75 -11.43 6.21
N LEU A 85 1.10 -10.92 5.02
CA LEU A 85 2.39 -10.30 4.73
C LEU A 85 2.15 -8.84 4.36
N PRO A 86 2.85 -7.86 4.99
CA PRO A 86 2.57 -6.44 4.83
C PRO A 86 3.12 -5.87 3.52
N GLY A 87 2.50 -6.28 2.41
CA GLY A 87 2.90 -5.92 1.03
C GLY A 87 2.38 -4.55 0.59
N THR A 88 2.43 -3.54 1.45
CA THR A 88 2.02 -2.15 1.15
C THR A 88 3.23 -1.22 1.20
N ILE A 89 3.06 0.00 0.66
CA ILE A 89 4.02 1.11 0.76
C ILE A 89 3.65 2.08 1.88
N ASP A 90 2.44 2.02 2.42
CA ASP A 90 1.86 3.06 3.29
C ASP A 90 2.43 3.05 4.71
N ASN A 91 3.08 1.99 5.12
CA ASN A 91 3.61 1.77 6.47
C ASN A 91 2.55 1.89 7.59
N ASP A 92 1.30 1.58 7.27
CA ASP A 92 0.12 1.76 8.12
C ASP A 92 -0.36 0.47 8.82
N ILE A 93 0.49 -0.56 8.91
CA ILE A 93 0.16 -1.86 9.51
C ILE A 93 0.70 -1.94 10.94
N PRO A 94 -0.16 -1.94 11.96
CA PRO A 94 0.26 -2.07 13.35
C PRO A 94 1.00 -3.40 13.60
N GLY A 95 2.09 -3.35 14.36
CA GLY A 95 2.88 -4.52 14.74
C GLY A 95 3.97 -4.90 13.74
N THR A 96 4.21 -4.07 12.72
CA THR A 96 5.40 -4.14 11.88
C THR A 96 6.16 -2.82 11.94
N ASP A 97 7.48 -2.87 11.93
CA ASP A 97 8.31 -1.66 11.95
C ASP A 97 8.29 -0.97 10.57
N PHE A 98 8.46 -1.78 9.51
CA PHE A 98 8.38 -1.31 8.13
C PHE A 98 7.62 -2.31 7.27
N THR A 99 6.74 -1.79 6.43
CA THR A 99 6.06 -2.59 5.41
C THR A 99 6.99 -2.87 4.23
N ILE A 100 6.75 -3.97 3.52
CA ILE A 100 7.67 -4.51 2.50
C ILE A 100 7.97 -3.51 1.39
N GLY A 101 6.97 -2.71 0.98
CA GLY A 101 7.11 -1.75 -0.10
C GLY A 101 7.58 -0.36 0.31
N PHE A 102 7.71 -0.08 1.62
CA PHE A 102 7.96 1.27 2.13
C PHE A 102 9.30 1.85 1.67
N ASP A 103 10.40 1.14 1.89
CA ASP A 103 11.74 1.62 1.50
C ASP A 103 11.87 1.85 -0.01
N THR A 104 11.29 0.98 -0.81
CA THR A 104 11.29 1.15 -2.28
C THR A 104 10.51 2.39 -2.69
N ALA A 105 9.34 2.63 -2.08
CA ALA A 105 8.55 3.83 -2.33
C ALA A 105 9.28 5.10 -1.86
N LEU A 106 9.88 5.06 -0.68
CA LEU A 106 10.68 6.17 -0.14
C LEU A 106 11.83 6.55 -1.07
N HIS A 107 12.59 5.55 -1.55
CA HIS A 107 13.67 5.79 -2.50
C HIS A 107 13.15 6.45 -3.79
N THR A 108 12.03 5.97 -4.32
CA THR A 108 11.38 6.56 -5.50
C THR A 108 10.96 8.01 -5.25
N CYS A 109 10.38 8.30 -4.09
CA CYS A 109 9.98 9.66 -3.71
C CYS A 109 11.21 10.59 -3.64
N VAL A 110 12.25 10.19 -2.94
CA VAL A 110 13.50 10.97 -2.79
C VAL A 110 14.11 11.28 -4.16
N GLU A 111 14.28 10.27 -5.01
CA GLU A 111 14.83 10.45 -6.37
C GLU A 111 14.05 11.46 -7.22
N ASN A 112 12.72 11.44 -7.13
CA ASN A 112 11.88 12.34 -7.89
C ASN A 112 11.87 13.76 -7.30
N VAL A 113 11.87 13.90 -5.98
CA VAL A 113 11.95 15.21 -5.31
C VAL A 113 13.27 15.89 -5.61
N ASP A 114 14.39 15.18 -5.60
CA ASP A 114 15.71 15.72 -5.94
C ASP A 114 15.73 16.28 -7.38
N LYS A 115 15.16 15.56 -8.33
CA LYS A 115 15.03 16.04 -9.73
C LYS A 115 14.16 17.30 -9.85
N LEU A 116 13.08 17.40 -9.05
CA LEU A 116 12.23 18.59 -9.03
C LEU A 116 12.93 19.79 -8.40
N ARG A 117 13.74 19.55 -7.37
CA ARG A 117 14.46 20.58 -6.62
C ARG A 117 15.38 21.40 -7.51
N ASP A 118 16.16 20.76 -8.39
CA ASP A 118 17.04 21.46 -9.33
C ASP A 118 16.28 22.44 -10.20
N THR A 119 15.12 22.01 -10.70
CA THR A 119 14.27 22.84 -11.55
C THR A 119 13.62 23.97 -10.75
N SER A 120 13.13 23.68 -9.54
CA SER A 120 12.48 24.66 -8.67
C SER A 120 13.44 25.76 -8.26
N SER A 121 14.67 25.40 -7.87
CA SER A 121 15.74 26.35 -7.54
C SER A 121 16.08 27.24 -8.71
N SER A 122 16.26 26.69 -9.92
CA SER A 122 16.64 27.45 -11.10
C SER A 122 15.56 28.44 -11.56
N HIS A 123 14.31 28.17 -11.25
CA HIS A 123 13.17 28.99 -11.65
C HIS A 123 12.56 29.82 -10.51
N HIS A 124 13.16 29.81 -9.32
CA HIS A 124 12.64 30.48 -8.12
C HIS A 124 11.18 30.08 -7.86
N ARG A 125 10.91 28.77 -7.81
CA ARG A 125 9.58 28.20 -7.60
C ARG A 125 9.54 27.39 -6.31
N CYS A 126 8.40 27.42 -5.63
CA CYS A 126 8.07 26.44 -4.61
C CYS A 126 7.37 25.26 -5.27
N SER A 127 7.83 24.06 -4.97
CA SER A 127 7.18 22.81 -5.42
C SER A 127 6.46 22.16 -4.25
N ILE A 128 5.19 21.84 -4.46
CA ILE A 128 4.39 21.05 -3.52
C ILE A 128 4.32 19.63 -4.08
N VAL A 129 4.81 18.66 -3.31
CA VAL A 129 4.85 17.26 -3.71
C VAL A 129 3.92 16.46 -2.82
N GLU A 130 2.90 15.85 -3.43
CA GLU A 130 2.03 14.91 -2.75
C GLU A 130 2.57 13.49 -2.93
N VAL A 131 2.65 12.75 -1.83
CA VAL A 131 3.03 11.34 -1.81
C VAL A 131 1.89 10.49 -1.25
N MET A 132 1.89 9.21 -1.58
CA MET A 132 0.94 8.25 -1.01
C MET A 132 1.24 8.00 0.48
N GLY A 133 0.41 7.23 1.15
CA GLY A 133 0.59 6.87 2.57
C GLY A 133 -0.74 6.53 3.25
N ASN A 134 -1.85 6.60 2.52
CA ASN A 134 -3.20 6.39 3.04
C ASN A 134 -3.49 7.35 4.22
N HIS A 135 -3.57 6.86 5.45
CA HIS A 135 -3.75 7.67 6.66
C HIS A 135 -2.48 7.74 7.51
N CYS A 136 -1.33 7.34 6.96
CA CYS A 136 -0.02 7.35 7.61
C CYS A 136 0.90 8.35 6.90
N GLY A 137 1.49 9.26 7.65
CA GLY A 137 2.37 10.30 7.14
C GLY A 137 3.84 9.89 7.01
N ASP A 138 4.18 8.64 7.32
CA ASP A 138 5.57 8.17 7.34
C ASP A 138 6.29 8.43 6.02
N LEU A 139 5.66 8.08 4.88
CA LEU A 139 6.29 8.25 3.58
C LEU A 139 6.56 9.74 3.28
N ALA A 140 5.63 10.63 3.62
CA ALA A 140 5.82 12.07 3.48
C ALA A 140 6.93 12.59 4.40
N LEU A 141 6.92 12.18 5.66
CA LEU A 141 7.88 12.61 6.68
C LEU A 141 9.31 12.17 6.33
N TYR A 142 9.49 10.89 6.04
CA TYR A 142 10.81 10.35 5.69
C TYR A 142 11.33 10.93 4.37
N THR A 143 10.46 11.15 3.38
CA THR A 143 10.83 11.85 2.14
C THR A 143 11.28 13.28 2.43
N ALA A 144 10.51 14.04 3.22
CA ALA A 144 10.83 15.42 3.56
C ALA A 144 12.17 15.54 4.29
N ILE A 145 12.42 14.68 5.28
CA ILE A 145 13.70 14.65 6.02
C ILE A 145 14.86 14.30 5.08
N SER A 146 14.69 13.29 4.22
CA SER A 146 15.73 12.82 3.33
C SER A 146 16.12 13.85 2.27
N CYS A 147 15.14 14.60 1.76
CA CYS A 147 15.36 15.63 0.74
C CYS A 147 15.67 17.01 1.35
N GLY A 148 15.52 17.19 2.66
CA GLY A 148 15.63 18.49 3.32
C GLY A 148 14.53 19.46 2.88
N ALA A 149 13.27 18.99 2.81
CA ALA A 149 12.14 19.84 2.53
C ALA A 149 11.89 20.82 3.69
N GLU A 150 11.52 22.04 3.36
CA GLU A 150 11.30 23.11 4.33
C GLU A 150 10.05 22.90 5.18
N MET A 151 9.07 22.12 4.64
CA MET A 151 7.82 21.82 5.33
C MET A 151 7.33 20.42 4.95
N VAL A 152 6.68 19.77 5.91
CA VAL A 152 5.92 18.54 5.69
C VAL A 152 4.56 18.64 6.36
N ILE A 153 3.54 18.16 5.67
CA ILE A 153 2.17 18.05 6.18
C ILE A 153 1.80 16.58 6.19
N THR A 154 1.38 16.07 7.35
CA THR A 154 0.98 14.67 7.52
C THR A 154 -0.43 14.56 8.08
N PRO A 155 -1.12 13.44 7.87
CA PRO A 155 -2.45 13.22 8.43
C PRO A 155 -2.50 13.33 9.97
N GLU A 156 -1.40 12.96 10.64
CA GLU A 156 -1.29 12.93 12.10
C GLU A 156 -1.22 14.31 12.71
N THR A 157 -0.56 15.24 12.04
CA THR A 157 -0.36 16.61 12.54
C THR A 157 -1.41 17.59 12.03
N GLY A 158 -2.00 17.29 10.86
CA GLY A 158 -2.81 18.27 10.15
C GLY A 158 -1.99 19.50 9.71
N TYR A 159 -2.66 20.59 9.42
CA TYR A 159 -2.01 21.85 9.09
C TYR A 159 -2.93 23.05 9.39
N ASP A 160 -2.31 24.19 9.66
CA ASP A 160 -2.97 25.49 9.67
C ASP A 160 -2.65 26.22 8.36
N GLU A 161 -3.68 26.60 7.61
CA GLU A 161 -3.51 27.25 6.31
C GLU A 161 -2.76 28.60 6.41
N LEU A 162 -2.99 29.36 7.48
CA LEU A 162 -2.31 30.65 7.68
C LEU A 162 -0.82 30.43 7.97
N GLU A 163 -0.48 29.45 8.80
CA GLU A 163 0.90 29.09 9.08
C GLU A 163 1.63 28.62 7.81
N VAL A 164 0.99 27.81 7.00
CA VAL A 164 1.55 27.37 5.71
C VAL A 164 1.82 28.56 4.80
N LEU A 165 0.87 29.47 4.67
CA LEU A 165 1.02 30.68 3.83
C LEU A 165 2.11 31.62 4.33
N GLU A 166 2.27 31.79 5.64
CA GLU A 166 3.32 32.60 6.24
C GLU A 166 4.71 32.00 5.96
N ASN A 167 4.85 30.69 6.15
CA ASN A 167 6.10 29.99 5.84
C ASN A 167 6.47 30.10 4.36
N LEU A 168 5.51 29.91 3.45
CA LEU A 168 5.73 30.06 2.01
C LEU A 168 6.17 31.47 1.63
N ARG A 169 5.64 32.52 2.29
CA ARG A 169 6.08 33.91 2.08
C ARG A 169 7.48 34.17 2.59
N TYR A 170 7.87 33.50 3.67
CA TYR A 170 9.22 33.65 4.23
C TYR A 170 10.28 33.00 3.34
N LEU A 171 9.92 31.92 2.65
CA LEU A 171 10.82 31.17 1.78
C LEU A 171 10.89 31.72 0.34
N SER A 172 10.01 32.62 -0.06
CA SER A 172 9.97 33.26 -1.38
C SER A 172 10.82 34.54 -1.44
#